data_760c8568a7feba27af103422416e8438
#
_entry.id   760c8568a7feba27af103422416e8438
#
_cell.length_a   1.000
_cell.length_b   1.000
_cell.length_c   1.000
_cell.angle_alpha   90.00
_cell.angle_beta   90.00
_cell.angle_gamma   90.00
#
_symmetry.space_group_name_H-M   'P 1'
#
loop_
_entity.id
_entity.type
_entity.pdbx_description
1 polymer ?
#
loop_
_entity_poly.entity_id
_entity_poly.type
_entity_poly.pdbx_seq_one_letter_code
_entity_poly.pdbx_strand_id
1 'polypeptide(L)'
;MGQARVAARTAARGAGLTEHQVQQVALAATELATNLLRHATEGAVLARHDGERVEVIAVDRGPGLTSASDSMRDGYSTGGTLGTGLGAVRRAAATFDLYSRPGVGTAVLARWPALPPARNPWAWGVEVAAPGEEVCGDAYAVLRADDRLTLVVSDGLGHGPEASVVSKQVVEVARAHAADRPRDLLGALHRALAGGRGAAVAVAQLDVAAATLRYAGMGNISGRLVDRDTGDQQALLSVPGIVGMPAARSRFGETVRPWPPDGQLLMHSDGLTQRWRLADWPGIEDHDPVLVAAWVLWHTWRRRDDACLAVLASTMP
;
A
#
# COMPACT_ATOMS: atom_id res chain seq x y z
N MET A 1 13.36 -13.51 -11.53
CA MET A 1 12.60 -14.73 -11.14
C MET A 1 13.08 -15.33 -9.82
N GLY A 2 14.35 -15.69 -9.65
CA GLY A 2 14.85 -16.32 -8.43
C GLY A 2 14.60 -15.49 -7.15
N GLN A 3 14.87 -14.20 -7.17
CA GLN A 3 14.64 -13.31 -6.02
C GLN A 3 13.16 -13.22 -5.63
N ALA A 4 12.25 -13.03 -6.58
CA ALA A 4 10.81 -12.99 -6.32
C ALA A 4 10.32 -14.28 -5.66
N ARG A 5 10.77 -15.45 -6.15
CA ARG A 5 10.45 -16.75 -5.58
C ARG A 5 10.98 -16.90 -4.14
N VAL A 6 12.21 -16.45 -3.88
CA VAL A 6 12.81 -16.51 -2.54
C VAL A 6 12.04 -15.60 -1.58
N ALA A 7 11.78 -14.34 -1.95
CA ALA A 7 11.03 -13.40 -1.14
C ALA A 7 9.62 -13.94 -0.80
N ALA A 8 8.92 -14.46 -1.80
CA ALA A 8 7.59 -15.04 -1.63
C ALA A 8 7.57 -16.27 -0.69
N ARG A 9 8.57 -17.15 -0.78
CA ARG A 9 8.71 -18.30 0.14
C ARG A 9 9.03 -17.84 1.57
N THR A 10 9.88 -16.83 1.72
CA THR A 10 10.21 -16.26 3.04
C THR A 10 8.96 -15.66 3.67
N ALA A 11 8.19 -14.87 2.92
CA ALA A 11 6.92 -14.33 3.40
C ALA A 11 5.92 -15.43 3.79
N ALA A 12 5.79 -16.47 2.96
CA ALA A 12 4.87 -17.58 3.21
C ALA A 12 5.22 -18.38 4.48
N ARG A 13 6.49 -18.62 4.72
CA ARG A 13 6.96 -19.26 5.95
C ARG A 13 6.81 -18.38 7.17
N GLY A 14 7.08 -17.07 7.03
CA GLY A 14 6.87 -16.08 8.08
C GLY A 14 5.41 -15.98 8.53
N ALA A 15 4.46 -16.20 7.62
CA ALA A 15 3.02 -16.28 7.91
C ALA A 15 2.57 -17.65 8.48
N GLY A 16 3.45 -18.61 8.62
CA GLY A 16 3.10 -19.94 9.12
C GLY A 16 2.26 -20.78 8.16
N LEU A 17 2.31 -20.51 6.85
CA LEU A 17 1.58 -21.27 5.85
C LEU A 17 2.09 -22.71 5.76
N THR A 18 1.22 -23.64 5.39
CA THR A 18 1.59 -25.04 5.12
C THR A 18 2.59 -25.13 3.96
N GLU A 19 3.42 -26.16 3.91
CA GLU A 19 4.40 -26.31 2.81
C GLU A 19 3.72 -26.39 1.43
N HIS A 20 2.51 -26.93 1.35
CA HIS A 20 1.71 -26.91 0.12
C HIS A 20 1.39 -25.46 -0.30
N GLN A 21 0.94 -24.61 0.61
CA GLN A 21 0.67 -23.19 0.34
C GLN A 21 1.97 -22.43 0.02
N VAL A 22 3.08 -22.72 0.71
CA VAL A 22 4.41 -22.14 0.39
C VAL A 22 4.80 -22.44 -1.05
N GLN A 23 4.53 -23.65 -1.57
CA GLN A 23 4.80 -24.00 -2.97
C GLN A 23 3.85 -23.26 -3.93
N GLN A 24 2.58 -23.09 -3.58
CA GLN A 24 1.61 -22.32 -4.37
C GLN A 24 2.05 -20.85 -4.48
N VAL A 25 2.43 -20.21 -3.36
CA VAL A 25 2.93 -18.83 -3.31
C VAL A 25 4.19 -18.67 -4.16
N ALA A 26 5.13 -19.63 -4.04
CA ALA A 26 6.38 -19.62 -4.82
C ALA A 26 6.12 -19.78 -6.32
N LEU A 27 5.17 -20.64 -6.72
CA LEU A 27 4.74 -20.80 -8.10
C LEU A 27 4.16 -19.48 -8.63
N ALA A 28 3.21 -18.88 -7.91
CA ALA A 28 2.59 -17.64 -8.31
C ALA A 28 3.62 -16.51 -8.51
N ALA A 29 4.55 -16.33 -7.57
CA ALA A 29 5.61 -15.35 -7.70
C ALA A 29 6.52 -15.60 -8.92
N THR A 30 6.77 -16.88 -9.25
CA THR A 30 7.57 -17.25 -10.42
C THR A 30 6.84 -16.94 -11.72
N GLU A 31 5.54 -17.27 -11.81
CA GLU A 31 4.72 -16.99 -12.99
C GLU A 31 4.56 -15.48 -13.21
N LEU A 32 4.26 -14.73 -12.15
CA LEU A 32 4.13 -13.28 -12.22
C LEU A 32 5.45 -12.62 -12.63
N ALA A 33 6.59 -13.01 -12.04
CA ALA A 33 7.90 -12.51 -12.43
C ALA A 33 8.25 -12.87 -13.88
N THR A 34 7.85 -14.05 -14.36
CA THR A 34 8.05 -14.46 -15.76
C THR A 34 7.24 -13.60 -16.71
N ASN A 35 5.99 -13.27 -16.35
CA ASN A 35 5.13 -12.39 -17.14
C ASN A 35 5.75 -10.98 -17.26
N LEU A 36 6.24 -10.42 -16.14
CA LEU A 36 6.93 -9.12 -16.16
C LEU A 36 8.13 -9.14 -17.09
N LEU A 37 8.99 -10.15 -17.01
CA LEU A 37 10.19 -10.24 -17.85
C LEU A 37 9.90 -10.41 -19.34
N ARG A 38 8.76 -11.00 -19.69
CA ARG A 38 8.38 -11.26 -21.08
C ARG A 38 7.61 -10.12 -21.71
N HIS A 39 6.79 -9.42 -20.94
CA HIS A 39 5.75 -8.55 -21.49
C HIS A 39 5.83 -7.11 -20.99
N ALA A 40 6.45 -6.86 -19.82
CA ALA A 40 6.53 -5.53 -19.24
C ALA A 40 7.79 -4.78 -19.68
N THR A 41 7.67 -3.47 -19.78
CA THR A 41 8.83 -2.58 -19.96
C THR A 41 9.53 -2.36 -18.61
N GLU A 42 8.76 -2.23 -17.55
CA GLU A 42 9.20 -2.02 -16.18
C GLU A 42 8.17 -2.66 -15.24
N GLY A 43 8.62 -3.41 -14.25
CA GLY A 43 7.71 -4.05 -13.33
C GLY A 43 8.39 -4.51 -12.04
N ALA A 44 7.58 -4.75 -11.02
CA ALA A 44 8.01 -5.28 -9.74
C ALA A 44 7.09 -6.41 -9.28
N VAL A 45 7.69 -7.38 -8.57
CA VAL A 45 6.95 -8.35 -7.76
C VAL A 45 7.24 -8.06 -6.31
N LEU A 46 6.21 -7.75 -5.55
CA LEU A 46 6.26 -7.53 -4.13
C LEU A 46 5.66 -8.75 -3.43
N ALA A 47 6.29 -9.20 -2.35
CA ALA A 47 5.79 -10.29 -1.52
C ALA A 47 5.92 -9.91 -0.05
N ARG A 48 4.82 -10.02 0.70
CA ARG A 48 4.80 -9.70 2.12
C ARG A 48 3.87 -10.62 2.91
N HIS A 49 3.95 -10.54 4.24
CA HIS A 49 2.98 -11.14 5.14
C HIS A 49 2.65 -10.20 6.31
N ASP A 50 1.49 -10.38 6.91
CA ASP A 50 1.03 -9.65 8.09
C ASP A 50 0.95 -10.53 9.35
N GLY A 51 1.59 -11.69 9.32
CA GLY A 51 1.58 -12.69 10.39
C GLY A 51 0.64 -13.87 10.12
N GLU A 52 -0.42 -13.68 9.37
CA GLU A 52 -1.41 -14.74 9.07
C GLU A 52 -1.62 -14.94 7.56
N ARG A 53 -1.33 -13.92 6.76
CA ARG A 53 -1.61 -13.88 5.32
C ARG A 53 -0.37 -13.53 4.55
N VAL A 54 -0.30 -14.05 3.34
CA VAL A 54 0.72 -13.70 2.36
C VAL A 54 0.04 -13.06 1.15
N GLU A 55 0.63 -12.00 0.66
CA GLU A 55 0.26 -11.31 -0.55
C GLU A 55 1.43 -11.30 -1.52
N VAL A 56 1.16 -11.63 -2.76
CA VAL A 56 2.08 -11.46 -3.88
C VAL A 56 1.42 -10.51 -4.86
N ILE A 57 2.08 -9.40 -5.13
CA ILE A 57 1.60 -8.36 -6.03
C ILE A 57 2.60 -8.23 -7.16
N ALA A 58 2.12 -8.28 -8.39
CA ALA A 58 2.89 -7.88 -9.56
C ALA A 58 2.29 -6.62 -10.14
N VAL A 59 3.11 -5.65 -10.47
CA VAL A 59 2.69 -4.42 -11.12
C VAL A 59 3.70 -4.01 -12.18
N ASP A 60 3.21 -3.53 -13.32
CA ASP A 60 4.07 -3.17 -14.44
C ASP A 60 3.61 -1.93 -15.21
N ARG A 61 4.53 -1.42 -16.01
CA ARG A 61 4.30 -0.55 -17.15
C ARG A 61 4.61 -1.36 -18.41
N GLY A 62 3.55 -1.83 -19.06
CA GLY A 62 3.65 -2.66 -20.25
C GLY A 62 2.50 -2.38 -21.21
N PRO A 63 2.30 -3.22 -22.20
CA PRO A 63 1.22 -3.05 -23.17
C PRO A 63 -0.18 -3.22 -22.55
N GLY A 64 -0.27 -3.74 -21.31
CA GLY A 64 -1.54 -4.14 -20.71
C GLY A 64 -2.16 -5.34 -21.43
N LEU A 65 -3.35 -5.72 -20.99
CA LEU A 65 -4.13 -6.80 -21.57
C LEU A 65 -5.30 -6.22 -22.35
N THR A 66 -5.52 -6.71 -23.58
CA THR A 66 -6.68 -6.33 -24.40
C THR A 66 -7.96 -7.00 -23.91
N SER A 67 -7.84 -8.16 -23.27
CA SER A 67 -8.93 -8.88 -22.61
C SER A 67 -8.39 -9.63 -21.41
N ALA A 68 -8.79 -9.21 -20.21
CA ALA A 68 -8.44 -9.90 -18.98
C ALA A 68 -9.03 -11.32 -18.92
N SER A 69 -10.26 -11.49 -19.41
CA SER A 69 -10.95 -12.79 -19.45
C SER A 69 -10.25 -13.81 -20.32
N ASP A 70 -9.75 -13.38 -21.48
CA ASP A 70 -9.07 -14.29 -22.41
C ASP A 70 -7.66 -14.66 -21.89
N SER A 71 -6.98 -13.70 -21.27
CA SER A 71 -5.64 -13.92 -20.69
C SER A 71 -5.68 -14.87 -19.47
N MET A 72 -6.84 -15.08 -18.86
CA MET A 72 -7.06 -16.01 -17.74
C MET A 72 -7.49 -17.42 -18.21
N ARG A 73 -7.75 -17.63 -19.51
CA ARG A 73 -8.07 -18.96 -20.04
C ARG A 73 -6.79 -19.77 -20.20
N ASP A 74 -6.88 -21.07 -19.87
CA ASP A 74 -5.78 -21.99 -20.08
C ASP A 74 -5.49 -22.11 -21.60
N GLY A 75 -4.21 -21.99 -21.95
CA GLY A 75 -3.75 -22.07 -23.33
C GLY A 75 -3.69 -20.75 -24.09
N TYR A 76 -4.14 -19.62 -23.52
CA TYR A 76 -3.98 -18.32 -24.15
C TYR A 76 -2.54 -17.81 -23.94
N SER A 77 -1.77 -17.78 -25.01
CA SER A 77 -0.43 -17.19 -25.06
C SER A 77 -0.19 -16.53 -26.40
N THR A 78 0.13 -15.26 -26.38
CA THR A 78 0.56 -14.52 -27.57
C THR A 78 2.00 -14.84 -28.00
N GLY A 79 2.74 -15.67 -27.25
CA GLY A 79 4.16 -15.92 -27.40
C GLY A 79 4.58 -17.38 -27.55
N GLY A 80 3.70 -18.31 -28.00
CA GLY A 80 4.10 -19.69 -28.33
C GLY A 80 4.41 -20.62 -27.15
N THR A 81 4.12 -20.22 -25.90
CA THR A 81 4.17 -21.08 -24.71
C THR A 81 2.76 -21.34 -24.20
N LEU A 82 2.51 -22.56 -23.70
CA LEU A 82 1.25 -22.91 -23.04
C LEU A 82 0.86 -21.79 -22.05
N GLY A 83 -0.20 -21.02 -22.35
CA GLY A 83 -0.70 -19.88 -21.59
C GLY A 83 -1.31 -20.30 -20.24
N THR A 84 -0.48 -20.83 -19.37
CA THR A 84 -0.90 -21.34 -18.05
C THR A 84 -0.67 -20.33 -16.92
N GLY A 85 0.09 -19.24 -17.18
CA GLY A 85 0.64 -18.37 -16.16
C GLY A 85 -0.38 -17.72 -15.22
N LEU A 86 -1.20 -16.78 -15.73
CA LEU A 86 -2.19 -16.07 -14.89
C LEU A 86 -3.32 -17.00 -14.42
N GLY A 87 -3.76 -17.95 -15.28
CA GLY A 87 -4.72 -18.97 -14.90
C GLY A 87 -4.21 -19.86 -13.77
N ALA A 88 -2.94 -20.24 -13.78
CA ALA A 88 -2.32 -21.03 -12.70
C ALA A 88 -2.25 -20.23 -11.39
N VAL A 89 -1.86 -18.95 -11.44
CA VAL A 89 -1.87 -18.06 -10.28
C VAL A 89 -3.27 -17.96 -9.68
N ARG A 90 -4.28 -17.69 -10.49
CA ARG A 90 -5.68 -17.61 -10.07
C ARG A 90 -6.18 -18.87 -9.39
N ARG A 91 -5.84 -20.06 -9.92
CA ARG A 91 -6.25 -21.34 -9.32
C ARG A 91 -5.52 -21.66 -8.02
N ALA A 92 -4.28 -21.19 -7.89
CA ALA A 92 -3.46 -21.44 -6.69
C ALA A 92 -3.79 -20.48 -5.54
N ALA A 93 -4.20 -19.26 -5.85
CA ALA A 93 -4.51 -18.24 -4.86
C ALA A 93 -5.92 -18.44 -4.26
N ALA A 94 -6.05 -18.12 -2.98
CA ALA A 94 -7.35 -18.07 -2.32
C ALA A 94 -8.15 -16.81 -2.67
N THR A 95 -7.43 -15.69 -2.91
CA THR A 95 -7.99 -14.46 -3.48
C THR A 95 -7.11 -14.05 -4.66
N PHE A 96 -7.73 -13.66 -5.76
CA PHE A 96 -7.06 -13.19 -6.97
C PHE A 96 -7.78 -11.97 -7.50
N ASP A 97 -7.04 -10.90 -7.75
CA ASP A 97 -7.54 -9.69 -8.40
C ASP A 97 -6.58 -9.24 -9.51
N LEU A 98 -7.13 -8.63 -10.56
CA LEU A 98 -6.36 -8.20 -11.72
C LEU A 98 -6.98 -6.94 -12.32
N TYR A 99 -6.20 -5.88 -12.35
CA TYR A 99 -6.50 -4.67 -13.11
C TYR A 99 -5.50 -4.51 -14.26
N SER A 100 -5.99 -4.22 -15.44
CA SER A 100 -5.12 -3.99 -16.60
C SER A 100 -5.72 -2.94 -17.52
N ARG A 101 -4.85 -2.09 -18.04
CA ARG A 101 -5.23 -1.04 -18.98
C ARG A 101 -4.33 -1.11 -20.22
N PRO A 102 -4.91 -1.29 -21.42
CA PRO A 102 -4.14 -1.32 -22.66
C PRO A 102 -3.27 -0.08 -22.84
N GLY A 103 -1.99 -0.29 -23.16
CA GLY A 103 -0.98 0.76 -23.33
C GLY A 103 -0.46 1.40 -22.05
N VAL A 104 -0.93 0.95 -20.87
CA VAL A 104 -0.52 1.53 -19.57
C VAL A 104 0.20 0.51 -18.70
N GLY A 105 -0.36 -0.72 -18.53
CA GLY A 105 0.23 -1.76 -17.70
C GLY A 105 -0.78 -2.74 -17.13
N THR A 106 -0.29 -3.57 -16.21
CA THR A 106 -1.07 -4.58 -15.50
C THR A 106 -0.69 -4.60 -14.03
N ALA A 107 -1.67 -4.78 -13.15
CA ALA A 107 -1.47 -5.12 -11.74
C ALA A 107 -2.22 -6.40 -11.42
N VAL A 108 -1.57 -7.29 -10.65
CA VAL A 108 -2.12 -8.56 -10.20
C VAL A 108 -1.89 -8.70 -8.72
N LEU A 109 -2.93 -9.07 -7.98
CA LEU A 109 -2.87 -9.45 -6.57
C LEU A 109 -3.23 -10.93 -6.44
N ALA A 110 -2.43 -11.66 -5.68
CA ALA A 110 -2.72 -13.02 -5.25
C ALA A 110 -2.48 -13.15 -3.74
N ARG A 111 -3.43 -13.75 -3.00
CA ARG A 111 -3.41 -13.80 -1.53
C ARG A 111 -3.70 -15.20 -0.99
N TRP A 112 -3.05 -15.58 0.13
CA TRP A 112 -3.20 -16.84 0.87
C TRP A 112 -3.11 -16.61 2.40
N PRO A 113 -3.88 -17.34 3.22
CA PRO A 113 -5.16 -17.97 2.86
C PRO A 113 -6.19 -16.91 2.46
N ALA A 114 -7.40 -17.37 2.14
CA ALA A 114 -8.54 -16.45 1.93
C ALA A 114 -8.73 -15.59 3.20
N LEU A 115 -9.07 -14.33 2.97
CA LEU A 115 -9.51 -13.49 4.07
C LEU A 115 -10.73 -14.12 4.73
N PRO A 116 -10.79 -14.20 6.08
CA PRO A 116 -12.08 -14.31 6.73
C PRO A 116 -12.95 -13.12 6.28
N PRO A 117 -14.29 -13.24 6.25
CA PRO A 117 -15.18 -12.15 5.88
C PRO A 117 -14.73 -10.88 6.62
N ALA A 118 -14.51 -9.86 5.84
CA ALA A 118 -13.72 -8.69 6.22
C ALA A 118 -14.14 -8.10 7.56
N ARG A 119 -13.17 -7.83 8.43
CA ARG A 119 -13.35 -6.79 9.45
C ARG A 119 -13.36 -5.46 8.69
N ASN A 120 -14.54 -5.00 8.31
CA ASN A 120 -14.71 -3.66 7.77
C ASN A 120 -14.59 -2.63 8.92
N PRO A 121 -13.93 -1.51 8.75
CA PRO A 121 -13.15 -1.07 7.59
C PRO A 121 -11.78 -1.75 7.53
N TRP A 122 -11.15 -1.67 6.37
CA TRP A 122 -9.90 -2.33 6.08
C TRP A 122 -8.80 -1.31 5.71
N ALA A 123 -7.55 -1.60 6.06
CA ALA A 123 -6.42 -0.74 5.71
C ALA A 123 -5.18 -1.55 5.37
N TRP A 124 -4.39 -1.04 4.45
CA TRP A 124 -3.17 -1.65 3.97
C TRP A 124 -2.23 -0.62 3.34
N GLY A 125 -0.98 -1.00 3.05
CA GLY A 125 -0.04 -0.15 2.36
C GLY A 125 1.03 -0.92 1.61
N VAL A 126 1.75 -0.19 0.78
CA VAL A 126 2.90 -0.67 0.02
C VAL A 126 4.01 0.37 0.12
N GLU A 127 5.24 -0.12 0.26
CA GLU A 127 6.45 0.69 0.30
C GLU A 127 7.50 0.13 -0.65
N VAL A 128 8.26 1.00 -1.27
CA VAL A 128 9.34 0.66 -2.21
C VAL A 128 10.54 1.54 -1.90
N ALA A 129 11.69 0.90 -1.72
CA ALA A 129 12.95 1.61 -1.49
C ALA A 129 13.39 2.38 -2.75
N ALA A 130 14.07 3.50 -2.54
CA ALA A 130 14.72 4.27 -3.59
C ALA A 130 15.63 3.39 -4.46
N PRO A 131 15.81 3.70 -5.76
CA PRO A 131 16.70 2.95 -6.60
C PRO A 131 18.13 2.91 -6.06
N GLY A 132 18.64 1.69 -5.83
CA GLY A 132 19.96 1.47 -5.26
C GLY A 132 19.97 1.25 -3.74
N GLU A 133 18.84 1.47 -3.07
CA GLU A 133 18.68 1.17 -1.65
C GLU A 133 18.06 -0.22 -1.43
N GLU A 134 18.46 -0.88 -0.36
CA GLU A 134 17.89 -2.18 0.04
C GLU A 134 16.73 -2.03 1.02
N VAL A 135 16.63 -0.88 1.68
CA VAL A 135 15.65 -0.61 2.74
C VAL A 135 14.95 0.71 2.46
N CYS A 136 13.63 0.70 2.53
CA CYS A 136 12.80 1.89 2.40
C CYS A 136 12.92 2.77 3.65
N GLY A 137 13.14 4.07 3.46
CA GLY A 137 13.15 5.07 4.51
C GLY A 137 11.74 5.48 4.97
N ASP A 138 10.73 5.19 4.15
CA ASP A 138 9.33 5.40 4.48
C ASP A 138 8.77 4.19 5.22
N ALA A 139 7.68 4.41 5.97
CA ALA A 139 6.92 3.34 6.59
C ALA A 139 5.44 3.71 6.75
N TYR A 140 4.61 2.70 6.93
CA TYR A 140 3.23 2.89 7.37
C TYR A 140 2.89 1.96 8.54
N ALA A 141 1.83 2.31 9.27
CA ALA A 141 1.25 1.44 10.28
C ALA A 141 -0.28 1.46 10.19
N VAL A 142 -0.87 0.30 10.42
CA VAL A 142 -2.31 0.12 10.61
C VAL A 142 -2.53 -0.29 12.06
N LEU A 143 -3.29 0.51 12.79
CA LEU A 143 -3.53 0.31 14.22
C LEU A 143 -5.03 0.20 14.46
N ARG A 144 -5.42 -0.71 15.34
CA ARG A 144 -6.81 -0.89 15.77
C ARG A 144 -6.91 -0.71 17.27
N ALA A 145 -7.83 0.13 17.69
CA ALA A 145 -8.17 0.31 19.09
C ALA A 145 -9.69 0.55 19.18
N ASP A 146 -10.40 -0.31 19.86
CA ASP A 146 -11.87 -0.32 19.92
C ASP A 146 -12.47 -0.29 18.50
N ASP A 147 -13.43 0.61 18.25
CA ASP A 147 -14.07 0.81 16.95
C ASP A 147 -13.29 1.79 16.04
N ARG A 148 -12.01 2.04 16.33
CA ARG A 148 -11.16 2.96 15.55
C ARG A 148 -10.11 2.23 14.78
N LEU A 149 -9.94 2.67 13.54
CA LEU A 149 -8.87 2.24 12.67
C LEU A 149 -7.98 3.44 12.36
N THR A 150 -6.70 3.35 12.74
CA THR A 150 -5.74 4.43 12.53
C THR A 150 -4.70 4.01 11.51
N LEU A 151 -4.49 4.86 10.51
CA LEU A 151 -3.47 4.75 9.49
C LEU A 151 -2.41 5.82 9.75
N VAL A 152 -1.15 5.40 9.80
CA VAL A 152 0.01 6.28 9.95
C VAL A 152 0.90 6.10 8.73
N VAL A 153 1.36 7.20 8.14
CA VAL A 153 2.40 7.20 7.11
C VAL A 153 3.52 8.10 7.57
N SER A 154 4.74 7.61 7.48
CA SER A 154 5.98 8.28 7.86
C SER A 154 6.96 8.30 6.70
N ASP A 155 7.58 9.43 6.48
CA ASP A 155 8.74 9.64 5.61
C ASP A 155 9.89 10.13 6.48
N GLY A 156 10.87 9.26 6.71
CA GLY A 156 12.07 9.57 7.48
C GLY A 156 12.98 10.50 6.71
N LEU A 157 13.50 11.57 7.35
CA LEU A 157 14.38 12.52 6.65
C LEU A 157 15.58 11.85 5.99
N GLY A 158 15.65 11.91 4.66
CA GLY A 158 16.63 11.25 3.81
C GLY A 158 16.11 9.93 3.25
N HIS A 159 16.98 9.02 2.84
CA HIS A 159 16.63 7.71 2.29
C HIS A 159 17.50 6.61 2.90
N GLY A 160 17.11 5.35 2.66
CA GLY A 160 17.87 4.18 3.05
C GLY A 160 17.84 3.89 4.56
N PRO A 161 18.89 3.21 5.11
CA PRO A 161 18.87 2.64 6.47
C PRO A 161 18.63 3.65 7.58
N GLU A 162 19.20 4.86 7.48
CA GLU A 162 19.07 5.88 8.54
C GLU A 162 17.65 6.46 8.62
N ALA A 163 17.02 6.72 7.46
CA ALA A 163 15.62 7.13 7.38
C ALA A 163 14.68 6.01 7.86
N SER A 164 14.97 4.76 7.49
CA SER A 164 14.23 3.58 7.93
C SER A 164 14.22 3.42 9.46
N VAL A 165 15.32 3.71 10.15
CA VAL A 165 15.36 3.67 11.64
C VAL A 165 14.35 4.65 12.23
N VAL A 166 14.28 5.88 11.68
CA VAL A 166 13.34 6.90 12.15
C VAL A 166 11.88 6.48 11.89
N SER A 167 11.57 6.04 10.69
CA SER A 167 10.21 5.60 10.35
C SER A 167 9.77 4.36 11.14
N LYS A 168 10.66 3.44 11.44
CA LYS A 168 10.38 2.32 12.36
C LYS A 168 10.10 2.81 13.78
N GLN A 169 10.84 3.81 14.27
CA GLN A 169 10.56 4.43 15.57
C GLN A 169 9.17 5.08 15.58
N VAL A 170 8.78 5.76 14.49
CA VAL A 170 7.41 6.29 14.35
C VAL A 170 6.38 5.18 14.48
N VAL A 171 6.56 4.05 13.81
CA VAL A 171 5.64 2.90 13.88
C VAL A 171 5.55 2.34 15.30
N GLU A 172 6.67 2.17 16.00
CA GLU A 172 6.69 1.65 17.38
C GLU A 172 5.97 2.59 18.36
N VAL A 173 6.23 3.89 18.28
CA VAL A 173 5.54 4.89 19.11
C VAL A 173 4.05 4.92 18.78
N ALA A 174 3.68 4.85 17.50
CA ALA A 174 2.30 4.82 17.09
C ALA A 174 1.55 3.60 17.64
N ARG A 175 2.18 2.43 17.68
CA ARG A 175 1.61 1.22 18.30
C ARG A 175 1.31 1.40 19.77
N ALA A 176 2.21 2.05 20.52
CA ALA A 176 2.03 2.33 21.93
C ALA A 176 0.91 3.36 22.22
N HIS A 177 0.54 4.13 21.20
CA HIS A 177 -0.45 5.21 21.24
C HIS A 177 -1.66 4.97 20.34
N ALA A 178 -2.00 3.71 20.06
CA ALA A 178 -3.02 3.34 19.08
C ALA A 178 -4.42 3.89 19.36
N ALA A 179 -4.75 4.17 20.63
CA ALA A 179 -6.03 4.74 21.06
C ALA A 179 -6.07 6.27 21.00
N ASP A 180 -4.92 6.93 20.84
CA ASP A 180 -4.85 8.39 20.86
C ASP A 180 -5.48 9.01 19.61
N ARG A 181 -5.96 10.25 19.75
CA ARG A 181 -6.39 11.03 18.58
C ARG A 181 -5.19 11.40 17.69
N PRO A 182 -5.39 11.60 16.38
CA PRO A 182 -4.30 11.92 15.46
C PRO A 182 -3.37 13.06 15.93
N ARG A 183 -3.93 14.16 16.43
CA ARG A 183 -3.12 15.28 16.92
C ARG A 183 -2.30 14.94 18.17
N ASP A 184 -2.87 14.10 19.05
CA ASP A 184 -2.22 13.72 20.32
C ASP A 184 -1.11 12.72 20.05
N LEU A 185 -1.34 11.78 19.12
CA LEU A 185 -0.31 10.87 18.60
C LEU A 185 0.83 11.64 17.92
N LEU A 186 0.54 12.65 17.07
CA LEU A 186 1.59 13.49 16.50
C LEU A 186 2.41 14.21 17.60
N GLY A 187 1.75 14.65 18.68
CA GLY A 187 2.42 15.23 19.85
C GLY A 187 3.35 14.23 20.56
N ALA A 188 2.93 12.98 20.70
CA ALA A 188 3.75 11.91 21.26
C ALA A 188 4.95 11.59 20.36
N LEU A 189 4.72 11.47 19.05
CA LEU A 189 5.76 11.27 18.04
C LEU A 189 6.79 12.42 18.05
N HIS A 190 6.31 13.68 18.14
CA HIS A 190 7.19 14.82 18.20
C HIS A 190 8.13 14.78 19.40
N ARG A 191 7.63 14.39 20.57
CA ARG A 191 8.47 14.22 21.77
C ARG A 191 9.46 13.05 21.62
N ALA A 192 9.02 11.94 21.07
CA ALA A 192 9.84 10.75 20.92
C ALA A 192 10.97 10.92 19.90
N LEU A 193 10.77 11.73 18.86
CA LEU A 193 11.76 11.99 17.82
C LEU A 193 12.66 13.22 18.14
N ALA A 194 12.42 13.90 19.26
CA ALA A 194 13.17 15.11 19.60
C ALA A 194 14.68 14.82 19.76
N GLY A 195 15.51 15.66 19.13
CA GLY A 195 16.97 15.49 19.12
C GLY A 195 17.50 14.50 18.09
N GLY A 196 16.63 13.82 17.34
CA GLY A 196 16.97 12.97 16.20
C GLY A 196 16.85 13.69 14.85
N ARG A 197 16.78 12.91 13.77
CA ARG A 197 16.62 13.43 12.40
C ARG A 197 15.21 13.97 12.13
N GLY A 198 14.20 13.41 12.79
CA GLY A 198 12.79 13.72 12.53
C GLY A 198 12.22 13.04 11.28
N ALA A 199 10.92 13.25 11.07
CA ALA A 199 10.18 12.69 9.94
C ALA A 199 9.03 13.61 9.52
N ALA A 200 8.59 13.51 8.27
CA ALA A 200 7.24 13.91 7.90
C ALA A 200 6.27 12.79 8.30
N VAL A 201 5.18 13.13 8.99
CA VAL A 201 4.22 12.14 9.47
C VAL A 201 2.80 12.64 9.30
N ALA A 202 1.93 11.76 8.81
CA ALA A 202 0.49 11.97 8.86
C ALA A 202 -0.23 10.80 9.51
N VAL A 203 -1.27 11.12 10.25
CA VAL A 203 -2.13 10.20 10.97
C VAL A 203 -3.57 10.44 10.57
N ALA A 204 -4.23 9.39 10.12
CA ALA A 204 -5.67 9.38 9.85
C ALA A 204 -6.35 8.34 10.74
N GLN A 205 -7.42 8.70 11.39
CA GLN A 205 -8.19 7.81 12.25
C GLN A 205 -9.67 7.82 11.84
N LEU A 206 -10.15 6.66 11.43
CA LEU A 206 -11.56 6.42 11.18
C LEU A 206 -12.23 5.93 12.47
N ASP A 207 -13.23 6.66 12.92
CA ASP A 207 -14.19 6.23 13.91
C ASP A 207 -15.38 5.61 13.17
N VAL A 208 -15.49 4.27 13.24
CA VAL A 208 -16.47 3.50 12.46
C VAL A 208 -17.90 3.81 12.92
N ALA A 209 -18.09 3.89 14.23
CA ALA A 209 -19.42 4.13 14.80
C ALA A 209 -19.94 5.53 14.49
N ALA A 210 -19.05 6.53 14.51
CA ALA A 210 -19.40 7.91 14.22
C ALA A 210 -19.36 8.25 12.72
N ALA A 211 -18.90 7.34 11.84
CA ALA A 211 -18.64 7.57 10.43
C ALA A 211 -17.85 8.87 10.21
N THR A 212 -16.76 9.04 10.95
CA THR A 212 -15.93 10.25 10.89
C THR A 212 -14.46 9.91 10.72
N LEU A 213 -13.80 10.64 9.82
CA LEU A 213 -12.36 10.62 9.62
C LEU A 213 -11.74 11.83 10.32
N ARG A 214 -10.76 11.57 11.19
CA ARG A 214 -9.88 12.58 11.78
C ARG A 214 -8.52 12.50 11.10
N TYR A 215 -7.95 13.64 10.77
CA TYR A 215 -6.64 13.71 10.13
C TYR A 215 -5.78 14.77 10.78
N ALA A 216 -4.53 14.43 11.04
CA ALA A 216 -3.49 15.37 11.45
C ALA A 216 -2.18 14.98 10.75
N GLY A 217 -1.45 15.95 10.20
CA GLY A 217 -0.19 15.70 9.51
C GLY A 217 0.77 16.88 9.61
N MET A 218 2.07 16.55 9.60
CA MET A 218 3.16 17.52 9.52
C MET A 218 4.20 17.03 8.52
N GLY A 219 4.58 17.90 7.60
CA GLY A 219 5.50 17.62 6.50
C GLY A 219 4.80 17.48 5.16
N ASN A 220 5.33 16.63 4.30
CA ASN A 220 4.96 16.49 2.89
C ASN A 220 4.09 15.25 2.59
N ILE A 221 3.59 14.56 3.62
CA ILE A 221 2.65 13.46 3.42
C ILE A 221 1.32 14.00 2.88
N SER A 222 0.85 13.41 1.81
CA SER A 222 -0.42 13.75 1.15
C SER A 222 -1.51 12.76 1.52
N GLY A 223 -2.73 13.25 1.75
CA GLY A 223 -3.92 12.44 1.96
C GLY A 223 -5.01 12.80 0.96
N ARG A 224 -5.77 11.79 0.48
CA ARG A 224 -6.95 11.96 -0.37
C ARG A 224 -8.07 11.08 0.15
N LEU A 225 -9.15 11.73 0.59
CA LEU A 225 -10.41 11.05 0.87
C LEU A 225 -11.22 11.01 -0.41
N VAL A 226 -11.63 9.82 -0.80
CA VAL A 226 -12.39 9.53 -2.01
C VAL A 226 -13.74 8.95 -1.61
N ASP A 227 -14.80 9.46 -2.19
CA ASP A 227 -16.10 8.83 -2.23
C ASP A 227 -16.19 8.02 -3.54
N ARG A 228 -16.21 6.70 -3.44
CA ARG A 228 -16.16 5.82 -4.62
C ARG A 228 -17.48 5.82 -5.40
N ASP A 229 -18.61 6.08 -4.72
CA ASP A 229 -19.93 6.16 -5.37
C ASP A 229 -20.05 7.39 -6.27
N THR A 230 -19.51 8.53 -5.82
CA THR A 230 -19.62 9.81 -6.56
C THR A 230 -18.37 10.16 -7.35
N GLY A 231 -17.22 9.56 -7.02
CA GLY A 231 -15.90 9.91 -7.56
C GLY A 231 -15.31 11.19 -6.96
N ASP A 232 -15.98 11.81 -5.98
CA ASP A 232 -15.49 13.03 -5.33
C ASP A 232 -14.21 12.76 -4.54
N GLN A 233 -13.24 13.67 -4.67
CA GLN A 233 -11.95 13.59 -3.99
C GLN A 233 -11.65 14.85 -3.20
N GLN A 234 -11.35 14.68 -1.92
CA GLN A 234 -10.97 15.76 -1.01
C GLN A 234 -9.52 15.59 -0.55
N ALA A 235 -8.70 16.64 -0.72
CA ALA A 235 -7.35 16.65 -0.20
C ALA A 235 -7.34 16.85 1.32
N LEU A 236 -6.52 16.09 2.02
CA LEU A 236 -6.20 16.25 3.44
C LEU A 236 -4.79 16.83 3.53
N LEU A 237 -4.67 18.02 4.12
CA LEU A 237 -3.42 18.77 4.11
C LEU A 237 -2.67 18.62 5.42
N SER A 238 -1.38 18.30 5.33
CA SER A 238 -0.44 18.38 6.43
C SER A 238 0.05 19.82 6.61
N VAL A 239 0.38 20.20 7.85
CA VAL A 239 1.01 21.50 8.10
C VAL A 239 2.51 21.43 7.76
N PRO A 240 3.14 22.54 7.33
CA PRO A 240 4.58 22.56 7.10
C PRO A 240 5.37 22.28 8.38
N GLY A 241 6.47 21.53 8.27
CA GLY A 241 7.36 21.22 9.38
C GLY A 241 7.85 19.79 9.37
N ILE A 242 8.63 19.43 10.38
CA ILE A 242 9.19 18.10 10.59
C ILE A 242 8.89 17.67 12.04
N VAL A 243 8.31 16.53 12.22
CA VAL A 243 8.05 15.93 13.54
C VAL A 243 9.39 15.61 14.20
N GLY A 244 9.58 16.04 15.45
CA GLY A 244 10.85 15.90 16.18
C GLY A 244 11.75 17.14 16.14
N MET A 245 11.54 18.10 15.23
CA MET A 245 12.37 19.30 15.11
C MET A 245 11.87 20.46 15.98
N PRO A 246 12.77 21.25 16.63
CA PRO A 246 12.38 22.31 17.56
C PRO A 246 11.49 23.41 16.95
N ALA A 247 11.64 23.67 15.67
CA ALA A 247 10.81 24.65 14.93
C ALA A 247 9.33 24.25 14.85
N ALA A 248 9.01 22.97 15.05
CA ALA A 248 7.65 22.45 15.06
C ALA A 248 6.92 22.71 16.41
N ARG A 249 7.15 23.84 17.05
CA ARG A 249 6.48 24.25 18.31
C ARG A 249 4.98 24.52 18.17
N SER A 250 4.38 24.12 17.08
CA SER A 250 3.00 24.39 16.75
C SER A 250 2.06 23.40 17.41
N ARG A 251 0.89 23.86 17.77
CA ARG A 251 -0.24 23.00 18.10
C ARG A 251 -0.56 22.18 16.84
N PHE A 252 -0.44 20.87 16.92
CA PHE A 252 -0.84 19.99 15.84
C PHE A 252 -2.34 20.19 15.55
N GLY A 253 -2.65 20.68 14.36
CA GLY A 253 -4.04 20.83 13.91
C GLY A 253 -4.66 19.46 13.63
N GLU A 254 -5.96 19.36 13.82
CA GLU A 254 -6.74 18.17 13.44
C GLU A 254 -7.89 18.61 12.54
N THR A 255 -8.05 17.94 11.41
CA THR A 255 -9.19 18.11 10.52
C THR A 255 -10.14 16.93 10.72
N VAL A 256 -11.45 17.21 10.80
CA VAL A 256 -12.49 16.20 10.87
C VAL A 256 -13.34 16.27 9.61
N ARG A 257 -13.64 15.10 9.02
CA ARG A 257 -14.47 14.95 7.82
C ARG A 257 -15.48 13.84 8.04
N PRO A 258 -16.70 13.94 7.48
CA PRO A 258 -17.57 12.78 7.36
C PRO A 258 -16.86 11.71 6.52
N TRP A 259 -17.06 10.45 6.91
CA TRP A 259 -16.58 9.32 6.13
C TRP A 259 -17.72 8.88 5.19
N PRO A 260 -17.49 8.86 3.86
CA PRO A 260 -18.50 8.40 2.92
C PRO A 260 -18.85 6.93 3.13
N PRO A 261 -20.06 6.47 2.83
CA PRO A 261 -20.47 5.07 2.96
C PRO A 261 -19.53 4.12 2.20
N ASP A 262 -19.14 4.43 0.97
CA ASP A 262 -18.09 3.74 0.22
C ASP A 262 -16.81 4.60 0.16
N GLY A 263 -16.36 5.02 1.35
CA GLY A 263 -15.18 5.86 1.51
C GLY A 263 -13.87 5.10 1.32
N GLN A 264 -12.92 5.75 0.65
CA GLN A 264 -11.53 5.31 0.54
C GLN A 264 -10.58 6.47 0.85
N LEU A 265 -9.61 6.21 1.70
CA LEU A 265 -8.52 7.15 1.98
C LEU A 265 -7.23 6.58 1.42
N LEU A 266 -6.52 7.40 0.64
CA LEU A 266 -5.15 7.10 0.21
C LEU A 266 -4.22 8.14 0.84
N MET A 267 -3.15 7.66 1.47
CA MET A 267 -2.08 8.49 2.04
C MET A 267 -0.75 8.08 1.46
N HIS A 268 0.09 9.04 1.08
CA HIS A 268 1.38 8.72 0.48
C HIS A 268 2.47 9.75 0.81
N SER A 269 3.74 9.28 0.78
CA SER A 269 4.93 10.11 0.89
C SER A 269 5.17 10.95 -0.37
N ASP A 270 6.16 11.82 -0.35
CA ASP A 270 6.49 12.69 -1.48
C ASP A 270 7.27 11.99 -2.60
N GLY A 271 7.71 10.75 -2.38
CA GLY A 271 8.21 9.88 -3.44
C GLY A 271 7.22 9.68 -4.59
N LEU A 272 5.92 9.94 -4.35
CA LEU A 272 4.89 9.96 -5.38
C LEU A 272 4.62 11.37 -5.89
N THR A 273 4.23 11.49 -7.17
CA THR A 273 3.68 12.76 -7.70
C THR A 273 2.29 13.00 -7.10
N GLN A 274 1.99 14.25 -6.78
CA GLN A 274 0.69 14.63 -6.23
C GLN A 274 -0.39 14.85 -7.31
N ARG A 275 -0.01 14.82 -8.59
CA ARG A 275 -0.90 15.13 -9.73
C ARG A 275 -1.48 13.84 -10.32
N TRP A 276 -2.38 13.19 -9.60
CA TRP A 276 -3.13 12.03 -10.06
C TRP A 276 -4.54 12.03 -9.47
N ARG A 277 -5.47 11.36 -10.13
CA ARG A 277 -6.83 11.07 -9.66
C ARG A 277 -7.13 9.61 -9.98
N LEU A 278 -7.96 8.94 -9.19
CA LEU A 278 -8.40 7.58 -9.52
C LEU A 278 -9.13 7.55 -10.87
N ALA A 279 -9.89 8.59 -11.20
CA ALA A 279 -10.55 8.75 -12.50
C ALA A 279 -9.60 8.74 -13.71
N ASP A 280 -8.28 8.93 -13.51
CA ASP A 280 -7.28 8.76 -14.58
C ASP A 280 -7.15 7.29 -15.00
N TRP A 281 -7.64 6.38 -14.17
CA TRP A 281 -7.63 4.91 -14.36
C TRP A 281 -9.03 4.32 -14.13
N PRO A 282 -9.97 4.48 -15.09
CA PRO A 282 -11.36 4.04 -14.94
C PRO A 282 -11.49 2.58 -14.50
N GLY A 283 -12.32 2.33 -13.52
CA GLY A 283 -12.59 1.00 -12.95
C GLY A 283 -11.58 0.53 -11.90
N ILE A 284 -10.49 1.29 -11.64
CA ILE A 284 -9.50 0.91 -10.61
C ILE A 284 -10.12 0.93 -9.20
N GLU A 285 -11.11 1.78 -8.99
CA GLU A 285 -11.85 1.94 -7.75
C GLU A 285 -12.61 0.69 -7.32
N ASP A 286 -12.98 -0.16 -8.26
CA ASP A 286 -13.74 -1.40 -8.01
C ASP A 286 -12.84 -2.58 -7.56
N HIS A 287 -11.52 -2.37 -7.57
CA HIS A 287 -10.56 -3.41 -7.24
C HIS A 287 -10.14 -3.41 -5.76
N ASP A 288 -9.47 -4.51 -5.36
CA ASP A 288 -8.91 -4.64 -4.00
C ASP A 288 -8.03 -3.42 -3.66
N PRO A 289 -8.23 -2.79 -2.49
CA PRO A 289 -7.47 -1.62 -2.08
C PRO A 289 -5.94 -1.79 -2.13
N VAL A 290 -5.44 -3.01 -1.94
CA VAL A 290 -4.01 -3.35 -2.10
C VAL A 290 -3.56 -3.15 -3.54
N LEU A 291 -4.37 -3.67 -4.47
CA LEU A 291 -4.09 -3.55 -5.90
C LEU A 291 -4.16 -2.10 -6.35
N VAL A 292 -5.16 -1.34 -5.86
CA VAL A 292 -5.26 0.12 -6.08
C VAL A 292 -4.01 0.83 -5.59
N ALA A 293 -3.58 0.54 -4.35
CA ALA A 293 -2.39 1.15 -3.77
C ALA A 293 -1.12 0.83 -4.59
N ALA A 294 -0.93 -0.42 -4.97
CA ALA A 294 0.21 -0.86 -5.77
C ALA A 294 0.21 -0.20 -7.17
N TRP A 295 -0.95 -0.13 -7.83
CA TRP A 295 -1.10 0.55 -9.12
C TRP A 295 -0.76 2.04 -9.03
N VAL A 296 -1.41 2.76 -8.09
CA VAL A 296 -1.17 4.19 -7.91
C VAL A 296 0.30 4.45 -7.59
N LEU A 297 0.88 3.71 -6.63
CA LEU A 297 2.29 3.85 -6.29
C LEU A 297 3.17 3.68 -7.53
N TRP A 298 3.02 2.57 -8.26
CA TRP A 298 3.89 2.23 -9.39
C TRP A 298 3.83 3.26 -10.52
N HIS A 299 2.64 3.78 -10.82
CA HIS A 299 2.43 4.73 -11.92
C HIS A 299 2.73 6.18 -11.54
N THR A 300 2.80 6.50 -10.25
CA THR A 300 3.06 7.85 -9.76
C THR A 300 4.43 8.02 -9.09
N TRP A 301 5.13 6.92 -8.80
CA TRP A 301 6.46 6.94 -8.19
C TRP A 301 7.48 7.70 -9.04
N ARG A 302 8.16 8.66 -8.43
CA ARG A 302 9.16 9.52 -9.07
C ARG A 302 10.50 8.83 -9.32
N ARG A 303 10.75 7.68 -8.67
CA ARG A 303 11.99 6.87 -8.79
C ARG A 303 13.28 7.63 -8.46
N ARG A 304 13.20 8.55 -7.52
CA ARG A 304 14.34 9.32 -7.03
C ARG A 304 14.48 9.22 -5.53
N ASP A 305 13.43 8.72 -4.88
CA ASP A 305 13.30 8.63 -3.43
C ASP A 305 12.54 7.37 -3.05
N ASP A 306 12.54 7.06 -1.77
CA ASP A 306 11.64 6.08 -1.18
C ASP A 306 10.19 6.44 -1.49
N ALA A 307 9.32 5.46 -1.49
CA ALA A 307 7.90 5.68 -1.76
C ALA A 307 7.03 4.78 -0.90
N CYS A 308 6.06 5.36 -0.24
CA CYS A 308 5.03 4.67 0.51
C CYS A 308 3.65 5.17 0.11
N LEU A 309 2.72 4.24 -0.08
CA LEU A 309 1.30 4.55 -0.22
C LEU A 309 0.51 3.59 0.65
N ALA A 310 -0.37 4.13 1.47
CA ALA A 310 -1.26 3.36 2.31
C ALA A 310 -2.71 3.74 2.05
N VAL A 311 -3.60 2.75 2.16
CA VAL A 311 -5.03 2.87 1.88
C VAL A 311 -5.85 2.38 3.06
N LEU A 312 -6.98 3.07 3.30
CA LEU A 312 -8.04 2.66 4.21
C LEU A 312 -9.35 2.70 3.42
N ALA A 313 -10.18 1.66 3.51
CA ALA A 313 -11.43 1.56 2.78
C ALA A 313 -12.57 1.04 3.66
N SER A 314 -13.80 1.48 3.38
CA SER A 314 -15.02 1.05 4.08
C SER A 314 -15.28 -0.44 3.91
N THR A 315 -15.10 -0.92 2.70
CA THR A 315 -15.37 -2.30 2.30
C THR A 315 -14.19 -2.86 1.51
N MET A 316 -14.06 -4.18 1.52
CA MET A 316 -13.31 -4.88 0.47
C MET A 316 -14.28 -5.21 -0.65
N PRO A 317 -13.87 -5.06 -1.92
CA PRO A 317 -14.67 -5.51 -3.04
C PRO A 317 -14.85 -7.02 -3.07
#